data_f555c38fc7424cc162c13c61588c8e12
#
_entry.id   f555c38fc7424cc162c13c61588c8e12
#
_cell.length_a   1.000
_cell.length_b   1.000
_cell.length_c   1.000
_cell.angle_alpha   90.00
_cell.angle_beta   90.00
_cell.angle_gamma   90.00
#
_symmetry.space_group_name_H-M   'P 1'
#
loop_
_entity.id
_entity.type
_entity.pdbx_description
1 polymer ?
#
loop_
_entity_poly.entity_id
_entity_poly.type
_entity_poly.pdbx_seq_one_letter_code
_entity_poly.pdbx_strand_id
1 'polypeptide(L)'
;NFHIGLMNEAEDLPHGGGIACNQLRYALSHRALEAEILPWCEDHDIAIMAYSPIGIGRLEMKAALTNVAARHEVSPWAVAIAFTMRHPLLVSIPKASNPEHVRANARALEIELSEQDLRELDAAFPAPPAGHFDMWD
;
A
#
# COMPACT_ATOMS: atom_id res chain seq x y z
N ASN A 1 -9.61 -7.39 -7.05
CA ASN A 1 -10.06 -7.25 -5.65
C ASN A 1 -10.47 -8.60 -5.04
N PHE A 2 -9.61 -9.59 -5.07
CA PHE A 2 -9.95 -10.89 -4.52
C PHE A 2 -9.54 -10.97 -3.05
N HIS A 3 -10.44 -11.44 -2.19
CA HIS A 3 -10.07 -11.96 -0.88
C HIS A 3 -9.47 -13.38 -1.02
N ILE A 4 -8.87 -13.90 0.04
CA ILE A 4 -8.15 -15.20 0.03
C ILE A 4 -9.02 -16.34 -0.53
N GLY A 5 -10.29 -16.42 -0.14
CA GLY A 5 -11.20 -17.47 -0.65
C GLY A 5 -11.32 -17.47 -2.17
N LEU A 6 -11.49 -16.30 -2.80
CA LEU A 6 -11.57 -16.19 -4.26
C LEU A 6 -10.23 -16.45 -4.95
N MET A 7 -9.11 -16.12 -4.30
CA MET A 7 -7.78 -16.45 -4.84
C MET A 7 -7.55 -17.96 -4.83
N ASN A 8 -7.89 -18.65 -3.75
CA ASN A 8 -7.84 -20.12 -3.69
C ASN A 8 -8.72 -20.75 -4.77
N GLU A 9 -9.97 -20.28 -4.94
CA GLU A 9 -10.85 -20.76 -6.00
C GLU A 9 -10.26 -20.53 -7.39
N ALA A 10 -9.60 -19.39 -7.63
CA ALA A 10 -8.96 -19.09 -8.90
C ALA A 10 -7.74 -19.98 -9.19
N GLU A 11 -6.95 -20.33 -8.17
CA GLU A 11 -5.82 -21.26 -8.31
C GLU A 11 -6.28 -22.71 -8.62
N ASP A 12 -7.42 -23.11 -8.08
CA ASP A 12 -7.99 -24.44 -8.30
C ASP A 12 -8.61 -24.64 -9.70
N LEU A 13 -8.76 -23.56 -10.49
CA LEU A 13 -9.32 -23.67 -11.84
C LEU A 13 -8.36 -24.44 -12.78
N PRO A 14 -8.89 -25.28 -13.70
CA PRO A 14 -8.11 -25.88 -14.78
C PRO A 14 -7.48 -24.76 -15.64
N HIS A 15 -6.20 -24.57 -15.62
CA HIS A 15 -5.45 -23.44 -16.18
C HIS A 15 -5.36 -22.19 -15.29
N GLY A 16 -5.83 -22.23 -14.05
CA GLY A 16 -5.82 -21.12 -13.08
C GLY A 16 -4.47 -20.91 -12.38
N GLY A 17 -3.51 -21.81 -12.59
CA GLY A 17 -2.17 -21.65 -11.97
C GLY A 17 -1.45 -20.40 -12.49
N GLY A 18 -1.05 -19.52 -11.57
CA GLY A 18 -0.23 -18.37 -11.86
C GLY A 18 -0.96 -17.03 -11.83
N ILE A 19 -1.67 -16.74 -10.72
CA ILE A 19 -2.12 -15.37 -10.44
C ILE A 19 -0.87 -14.49 -10.31
N ALA A 20 -0.66 -13.56 -11.24
CA ALA A 20 0.51 -12.68 -11.23
C ALA A 20 0.38 -11.55 -10.20
N CYS A 21 -0.82 -11.01 -10.03
CA CYS A 21 -1.08 -9.95 -9.07
C CYS A 21 -2.55 -9.88 -8.63
N ASN A 22 -2.78 -9.33 -7.44
CA ASN A 22 -4.10 -8.93 -6.96
C ASN A 22 -4.13 -7.41 -6.78
N GLN A 23 -5.11 -6.73 -7.36
CA GLN A 23 -5.23 -5.27 -7.24
C GLN A 23 -6.15 -4.93 -6.07
N LEU A 24 -5.61 -4.27 -5.05
CA LEU A 24 -6.27 -3.99 -3.78
C LEU A 24 -6.10 -2.53 -3.37
N ARG A 25 -7.08 -2.01 -2.62
CA ARG A 25 -6.93 -0.71 -1.97
C ARG A 25 -5.92 -0.81 -0.85
N TYR A 26 -4.88 0.04 -0.92
CA TYR A 26 -3.87 0.10 0.12
C TYR A 26 -3.30 1.50 0.25
N ALA A 27 -3.33 2.03 1.47
CA ALA A 27 -2.83 3.35 1.83
C ALA A 27 -2.52 3.39 3.33
N LEU A 28 -1.79 4.40 3.80
CA LEU A 28 -1.60 4.65 5.25
C LEU A 28 -2.92 4.65 6.03
N SER A 29 -3.99 5.19 5.45
CA SER A 29 -5.32 5.24 6.06
C SER A 29 -6.17 3.99 5.79
N HIS A 30 -5.65 3.01 5.05
CA HIS A 30 -6.40 1.81 4.64
C HIS A 30 -5.47 0.60 4.57
N ARG A 31 -5.33 -0.08 5.70
CA ARG A 31 -4.29 -1.10 5.95
C ARG A 31 -4.85 -2.52 6.20
N ALA A 32 -6.13 -2.75 5.92
CA ALA A 32 -6.80 -4.00 6.26
C ALA A 32 -6.17 -5.25 5.63
N LEU A 33 -5.53 -5.11 4.46
CA LEU A 33 -4.89 -6.23 3.78
C LEU A 33 -3.64 -6.77 4.50
N GLU A 34 -3.03 -6.00 5.42
CA GLU A 34 -1.75 -6.36 6.05
C GLU A 34 -1.86 -7.57 6.97
N ALA A 35 -3.04 -7.79 7.58
CA ALA A 35 -3.21 -8.84 8.57
C ALA A 35 -3.27 -10.26 7.98
N GLU A 36 -3.84 -10.41 6.79
CA GLU A 36 -4.14 -11.72 6.21
C GLU A 36 -3.72 -11.83 4.74
N ILE A 37 -4.11 -10.84 3.89
CA ILE A 37 -3.93 -10.96 2.44
C ILE A 37 -2.46 -10.77 2.04
N LEU A 38 -1.75 -9.82 2.65
CA LEU A 38 -0.34 -9.60 2.33
C LEU A 38 0.51 -10.83 2.67
N PRO A 39 0.44 -11.43 3.88
CA PRO A 39 1.15 -12.67 4.17
C PRO A 39 0.77 -13.83 3.23
N TRP A 40 -0.52 -13.97 2.90
CA TRP A 40 -0.97 -15.00 1.98
C TRP A 40 -0.37 -14.79 0.57
N CYS A 41 -0.35 -13.56 0.08
CA CYS A 41 0.26 -13.23 -1.22
C CYS A 41 1.78 -13.46 -1.22
N GLU A 42 2.45 -13.21 -0.08
CA GLU A 42 3.88 -13.52 0.11
C GLU A 42 4.16 -15.03 -0.04
N ASP A 43 3.35 -15.86 0.63
CA ASP A 43 3.51 -17.31 0.58
C ASP A 43 3.26 -17.90 -0.83
N HIS A 44 2.57 -17.16 -1.71
CA HIS A 44 2.20 -17.61 -3.06
C HIS A 44 2.91 -16.83 -4.19
N ASP A 45 3.90 -15.98 -3.87
CA ASP A 45 4.62 -15.12 -4.84
C ASP A 45 3.68 -14.23 -5.70
N ILE A 46 2.57 -13.76 -5.12
CA ILE A 46 1.59 -12.92 -5.80
C ILE A 46 1.83 -11.45 -5.46
N ALA A 47 2.06 -10.63 -6.47
CA ALA A 47 2.20 -9.18 -6.27
C ALA A 47 0.88 -8.52 -5.88
N ILE A 48 0.94 -7.46 -5.06
CA ILE A 48 -0.21 -6.61 -4.76
C ILE A 48 -0.04 -5.27 -5.46
N MET A 49 -1.01 -4.93 -6.31
CA MET A 49 -1.09 -3.61 -6.96
C MET A 49 -1.97 -2.69 -6.11
N ALA A 50 -1.33 -1.79 -5.37
CA ALA A 50 -1.98 -0.88 -4.44
C ALA A 50 -2.67 0.28 -5.16
N TYR A 51 -4.00 0.24 -5.29
CA TYR A 51 -4.74 1.39 -5.81
C TYR A 51 -5.11 2.39 -4.70
N SER A 52 -5.33 3.65 -5.08
CA SER A 52 -5.63 4.77 -4.17
C SER A 52 -4.61 4.94 -3.02
N PRO A 53 -3.29 4.87 -3.28
CA PRO A 53 -2.25 4.83 -2.23
C PRO A 53 -2.19 6.10 -1.37
N ILE A 54 -2.79 7.19 -1.84
CA ILE A 54 -2.91 8.47 -1.14
C ILE A 54 -4.36 8.78 -0.71
N GLY A 55 -5.22 7.75 -0.58
CA GLY A 55 -6.59 7.92 -0.11
C GLY A 55 -7.44 8.85 -0.97
N ILE A 56 -7.22 8.86 -2.30
CA ILE A 56 -7.90 9.77 -3.25
C ILE A 56 -7.69 11.25 -2.88
N GLY A 57 -6.50 11.60 -2.37
CA GLY A 57 -6.18 12.96 -1.91
C GLY A 57 -6.84 13.37 -0.58
N ARG A 58 -7.44 12.41 0.15
CA ARG A 58 -8.11 12.65 1.44
C ARG A 58 -7.33 12.11 2.63
N LEU A 59 -6.04 11.78 2.44
CA LEU A 59 -5.18 11.34 3.53
C LEU A 59 -5.04 12.45 4.58
N GLU A 60 -5.30 12.12 5.83
CA GLU A 60 -5.13 13.04 6.95
C GLU A 60 -3.66 13.41 7.15
N MET A 61 -3.37 14.71 7.16
CA MET A 61 -2.01 15.23 7.36
C MET A 61 -1.63 15.22 8.84
N LYS A 62 -1.42 14.03 9.41
CA LYS A 62 -0.95 13.87 10.79
C LYS A 62 0.49 14.35 10.95
N ALA A 63 0.84 14.81 12.15
CA ALA A 63 2.19 15.28 12.46
C ALA A 63 3.28 14.24 12.14
N ALA A 64 3.03 12.98 12.41
CA ALA A 64 3.94 11.88 12.06
C ALA A 64 4.30 11.89 10.56
N LEU A 65 3.31 11.97 9.69
CA LEU A 65 3.52 11.98 8.25
C LEU A 65 4.32 13.20 7.78
N THR A 66 4.02 14.39 8.32
CA THR A 66 4.75 15.61 7.97
C THR A 66 6.18 15.62 8.53
N ASN A 67 6.42 15.04 9.71
CA ASN A 67 7.75 14.93 10.30
C ASN A 67 8.64 13.98 9.48
N VAL A 68 8.10 12.81 9.10
CA VAL A 68 8.82 11.88 8.21
C VAL A 68 9.14 12.55 6.88
N ALA A 69 8.18 13.25 6.28
CA ALA A 69 8.38 13.96 5.02
C ALA A 69 9.48 15.03 5.13
N ALA A 70 9.54 15.76 6.24
CA ALA A 70 10.58 16.76 6.50
C ALA A 70 11.97 16.13 6.62
N ARG A 71 12.11 14.96 7.28
CA ARG A 71 13.40 14.24 7.40
C ARG A 71 13.94 13.80 6.03
N HIS A 72 13.07 13.42 5.13
CA HIS A 72 13.42 12.96 3.77
C HIS A 72 13.41 14.08 2.72
N GLU A 73 13.11 15.31 3.09
CA GLU A 73 13.03 16.49 2.20
C GLU A 73 12.08 16.27 1.00
N VAL A 74 10.95 15.61 1.26
CA VAL A 74 9.93 15.27 0.25
C VAL A 74 8.53 15.71 0.70
N SER A 75 7.55 15.57 -0.19
CA SER A 75 6.16 15.80 0.16
C SER A 75 5.60 14.67 1.05
N PRO A 76 4.62 14.96 1.94
CA PRO A 76 3.91 13.92 2.69
C PRO A 76 3.26 12.85 1.79
N TRP A 77 2.83 13.24 0.60
CA TRP A 77 2.30 12.30 -0.40
C TRP A 77 3.33 11.29 -0.90
N ALA A 78 4.59 11.72 -1.09
CA ALA A 78 5.68 10.83 -1.49
C ALA A 78 5.97 9.80 -0.38
N VAL A 79 5.96 10.22 0.90
CA VAL A 79 6.09 9.29 2.04
C VAL A 79 4.94 8.29 2.07
N ALA A 80 3.69 8.74 1.87
CA ALA A 80 2.54 7.85 1.85
C ALA A 80 2.63 6.81 0.72
N ILE A 81 3.14 7.19 -0.46
CA ILE A 81 3.39 6.27 -1.57
C ILE A 81 4.53 5.31 -1.23
N ALA A 82 5.66 5.79 -0.70
CA ALA A 82 6.79 4.96 -0.26
C ALA A 82 6.36 3.92 0.77
N PHE A 83 5.51 4.31 1.73
CA PHE A 83 4.93 3.37 2.70
C PHE A 83 4.18 2.22 2.02
N THR A 84 3.41 2.48 0.97
CA THR A 84 2.68 1.44 0.23
C THR A 84 3.57 0.55 -0.65
N MET A 85 4.85 0.86 -0.76
CA MET A 85 5.85 0.07 -1.52
C MET A 85 6.95 -0.51 -0.61
N ARG A 86 6.80 -0.42 0.71
CA ARG A 86 7.81 -0.88 1.68
C ARG A 86 8.07 -2.39 1.67
N HIS A 87 7.25 -3.13 0.97
CA HIS A 87 7.36 -4.57 0.82
C HIS A 87 7.65 -4.95 -0.65
N PRO A 88 8.53 -5.92 -0.94
CA PRO A 88 8.94 -6.26 -2.31
C PRO A 88 7.80 -6.62 -3.27
N LEU A 89 6.71 -7.18 -2.76
CA LEU A 89 5.54 -7.56 -3.56
C LEU A 89 4.52 -6.41 -3.77
N LEU A 90 4.74 -5.25 -3.18
CA LEU A 90 3.82 -4.12 -3.28
C LEU A 90 4.21 -3.18 -4.41
N VAL A 91 3.28 -2.94 -5.32
CA VAL A 91 3.39 -1.97 -6.42
C VAL A 91 2.35 -0.89 -6.24
N SER A 92 2.75 0.37 -6.07
CA SER A 92 1.83 1.50 -5.90
C SER A 92 1.45 2.12 -7.23
N ILE A 93 0.15 2.42 -7.43
CA ILE A 93 -0.37 3.03 -8.67
C ILE A 93 -1.05 4.39 -8.40
N PRO A 94 -0.29 5.42 -7.99
CA PRO A 94 -0.83 6.75 -7.74
C PRO A 94 -1.24 7.44 -9.05
N LYS A 95 -2.49 7.91 -9.14
CA LYS A 95 -2.95 8.69 -10.29
C LYS A 95 -2.57 10.17 -10.11
N ALA A 96 -1.99 10.78 -11.13
CA ALA A 96 -1.82 12.21 -11.24
C ALA A 96 -2.05 12.68 -12.68
N SER A 97 -2.70 13.84 -12.84
CA SER A 97 -2.90 14.47 -14.17
C SER A 97 -2.01 15.71 -14.40
N ASN A 98 -1.42 16.24 -13.32
CA ASN A 98 -0.43 17.32 -13.39
C ASN A 98 0.98 16.71 -13.46
N PRO A 99 1.83 17.07 -14.44
CA PRO A 99 3.21 16.58 -14.54
C PRO A 99 4.07 16.84 -13.30
N GLU A 100 3.83 17.92 -12.56
CA GLU A 100 4.52 18.22 -11.32
C GLU A 100 4.18 17.18 -10.22
N HIS A 101 2.90 16.80 -10.13
CA HIS A 101 2.47 15.77 -9.20
C HIS A 101 3.02 14.40 -9.59
N VAL A 102 3.15 14.10 -10.89
CA VAL A 102 3.80 12.86 -11.35
C VAL A 102 5.25 12.80 -10.87
N ARG A 103 6.01 13.91 -11.05
CA ARG A 103 7.41 13.98 -10.58
C ARG A 103 7.50 13.89 -9.05
N ALA A 104 6.60 14.58 -8.34
CA ALA A 104 6.55 14.51 -6.87
C ALA A 104 6.24 13.10 -6.36
N ASN A 105 5.32 12.38 -7.01
CA ASN A 105 5.01 11.00 -6.68
C ASN A 105 6.20 10.06 -6.97
N ALA A 106 6.93 10.28 -8.07
CA ALA A 106 8.09 9.48 -8.45
C ALA A 106 9.22 9.56 -7.41
N ARG A 107 9.33 10.65 -6.65
CA ARG A 107 10.29 10.77 -5.54
C ARG A 107 10.08 9.73 -4.44
N ALA A 108 8.91 9.12 -4.37
CA ALA A 108 8.68 8.00 -3.46
C ALA A 108 9.63 6.81 -3.68
N LEU A 109 10.14 6.64 -4.90
CA LEU A 109 11.11 5.58 -5.25
C LEU A 109 12.52 5.84 -4.68
N GLU A 110 12.79 7.06 -4.24
CA GLU A 110 14.09 7.47 -3.67
C GLU A 110 14.10 7.37 -2.12
N ILE A 111 12.94 7.05 -1.52
CA ILE A 111 12.76 7.04 -0.07
C ILE A 111 12.97 5.64 0.49
N GLU A 112 13.94 5.48 1.37
CA GLU A 112 14.09 4.32 2.24
C GLU A 112 13.58 4.68 3.63
N LEU A 113 12.37 4.23 3.98
CA LEU A 113 11.79 4.46 5.29
C LEU A 113 12.55 3.67 6.35
N SER A 114 13.11 4.37 7.33
CA SER A 114 13.79 3.76 8.46
C SER A 114 12.79 3.06 9.40
N GLU A 115 13.27 2.18 10.26
CA GLU A 115 12.45 1.57 11.32
C GLU A 115 11.80 2.62 12.24
N GLN A 116 12.47 3.77 12.45
CA GLN A 116 11.90 4.87 13.22
C GLN A 116 10.73 5.50 12.49
N ASP A 117 10.86 5.74 11.17
CA ASP A 117 9.79 6.29 10.34
C ASP A 117 8.58 5.36 10.34
N LEU A 118 8.81 4.06 10.16
CA LEU A 118 7.74 3.05 10.16
C LEU A 118 7.02 3.01 11.51
N ARG A 119 7.74 2.99 12.65
CA ARG A 119 7.12 3.03 13.97
C ARG A 119 6.28 4.29 14.19
N GLU A 120 6.76 5.45 13.75
CA GLU A 120 6.05 6.73 13.87
C GLU A 120 4.78 6.75 13.01
N LEU A 121 4.86 6.23 11.79
CA LEU A 121 3.71 6.10 10.88
C LEU A 121 2.70 5.06 11.39
N ASP A 122 3.16 3.92 11.88
CA ASP A 122 2.31 2.86 12.43
C ASP A 122 1.53 3.33 13.66
N ALA A 123 2.16 4.09 14.55
CA ALA A 123 1.50 4.66 15.71
C ALA A 123 0.42 5.69 15.32
N ALA A 124 0.67 6.47 14.27
CA ALA A 124 -0.27 7.48 13.80
C ALA A 124 -1.40 6.89 12.94
N PHE A 125 -1.13 5.84 12.17
CA PHE A 125 -2.05 5.19 11.26
C PHE A 125 -2.08 3.67 11.55
N PRO A 126 -2.66 3.24 12.69
CA PRO A 126 -2.65 1.83 13.06
C PRO A 126 -3.42 0.97 12.05
N ALA A 127 -2.87 -0.21 11.76
CA ALA A 127 -3.60 -1.22 11.01
C ALA A 127 -4.83 -1.69 11.82
N PRO A 128 -5.97 -1.96 11.17
CA PRO A 128 -7.12 -2.56 11.85
C PRO A 128 -6.78 -4.01 12.25
N PRO A 129 -7.50 -4.58 13.23
CA PRO A 129 -7.36 -6.00 13.54
C PRO A 129 -7.75 -6.89 12.35
N ALA A 130 -7.29 -8.14 12.36
CA ALA A 130 -7.65 -9.14 11.37
C ALA A 130 -9.20 -9.28 11.23
N GLY A 131 -9.65 -9.69 10.03
CA GLY A 131 -11.08 -9.83 9.74
C GLY A 131 -11.80 -8.54 9.31
N HIS A 132 -11.08 -7.43 9.14
CA HIS A 132 -11.64 -6.15 8.71
C HIS A 132 -11.47 -5.86 7.20
N PHE A 133 -11.05 -6.85 6.41
CA PHE A 133 -10.94 -6.67 4.97
C PHE A 133 -12.30 -6.73 4.31
N ASP A 134 -12.75 -5.62 3.74
CA ASP A 134 -13.90 -5.57 2.84
C ASP A 134 -13.41 -5.33 1.40
N MET A 135 -13.89 -6.12 0.45
CA MET A 135 -13.54 -5.99 -0.98
C MET A 135 -13.97 -4.65 -1.59
N TRP A 136 -14.89 -3.96 -0.95
CA TRP A 136 -15.55 -2.77 -1.49
C TRP A 136 -15.21 -1.47 -0.77
N ASP A 137 -14.38 -1.51 0.27
CA ASP A 137 -13.92 -0.33 1.01
C ASP A 137 -12.90 0.52 0.24
#